data_2bfdcc3d8684270b98ba7b2eff8d932b
#
_entry.id   2bfdcc3d8684270b98ba7b2eff8d932b
#
_cell.length_a   1.000
_cell.length_b   1.000
_cell.length_c   1.000
_cell.angle_alpha   90.00
_cell.angle_beta   90.00
_cell.angle_gamma   90.00
#
_symmetry.space_group_name_H-M   'P 1'
#
loop_
_entity.id
_entity.type
_entity.pdbx_description
1 polymer ?
#
loop_
_entity_poly.entity_id
_entity_poly.type
_entity_poly.pdbx_seq_one_letter_code
_entity_poly.pdbx_strand_id
1 'polypeptide(L)'
;MSAPARAATRKRAGIPRQRLGLEPGNGLLRGARQLPSPNCDDRPGGVAPELVVIHGISLPPGKFGGPHIDHLFTNVLDPAGHDYFRDIAGLKVSSHFLIRRTGEVVQYVPFHRRAWHAGQ
;
A
#
# COMPACT_ATOMS: atom_id res chain seq x y z
N MET A 1 -26.72 -26.60 1.80
CA MET A 1 -26.70 -25.81 1.87
C MET A 1 -26.25 -24.99 2.16
N SER A 2 -25.78 -24.72 2.24
CA SER A 2 -25.51 -24.06 2.53
C SER A 2 -25.30 -22.98 2.73
N ALA A 3 -25.42 -22.50 2.75
CA ALA A 3 -25.59 -21.35 3.23
C ALA A 3 -24.55 -20.61 3.82
N PRO A 4 -23.63 -21.14 4.19
CA PRO A 4 -22.61 -20.47 4.86
C PRO A 4 -22.03 -19.38 4.08
N ALA A 5 -21.95 -19.55 2.90
CA ALA A 5 -21.35 -18.54 2.15
C ALA A 5 -22.06 -17.26 2.31
N ARG A 6 -23.22 -17.34 2.76
CA ARG A 6 -23.89 -16.18 2.89
C ARG A 6 -23.34 -15.33 3.85
N ALA A 7 -22.79 -15.82 4.84
CA ALA A 7 -22.23 -15.01 5.85
C ALA A 7 -21.14 -14.19 5.26
N ALA A 8 -20.44 -14.78 4.38
CA ALA A 8 -19.35 -14.05 3.78
C ALA A 8 -19.85 -12.95 2.91
N THR A 9 -21.01 -13.09 2.40
CA THR A 9 -21.51 -12.04 1.55
C THR A 9 -22.13 -10.95 2.35
N ARG A 10 -22.19 -11.12 3.69
CA ARG A 10 -22.80 -10.12 4.43
C ARG A 10 -22.01 -8.93 4.34
N LYS A 11 -22.54 -7.83 4.00
CA LYS A 11 -21.82 -6.67 3.86
C LYS A 11 -21.29 -6.21 5.09
N ARG A 12 -20.19 -5.58 5.08
CA ARG A 12 -19.68 -4.87 6.16
C ARG A 12 -20.43 -3.61 6.20
N ALA A 13 -21.26 -3.48 7.18
CA ALA A 13 -22.10 -2.31 7.30
C ALA A 13 -21.27 -1.08 7.34
N GLY A 14 -21.67 -0.09 6.63
CA GLY A 14 -21.02 1.21 6.67
C GLY A 14 -19.79 1.37 5.80
N ILE A 15 -19.36 0.32 5.13
CA ILE A 15 -18.23 0.43 4.24
C ILE A 15 -18.72 0.39 2.80
N PRO A 16 -18.70 1.52 2.11
CA PRO A 16 -19.17 1.55 0.74
C PRO A 16 -18.19 0.83 -0.15
N ARG A 17 -18.70 0.25 -1.21
CA ARG A 17 -17.86 -0.32 -2.23
C ARG A 17 -17.18 0.80 -2.95
N GLN A 18 -15.88 0.72 -3.05
CA GLN A 18 -15.13 1.67 -3.82
C GLN A 18 -14.97 1.16 -5.24
N ARG A 19 -15.18 2.04 -6.18
CA ARG A 19 -14.87 1.72 -7.56
C ARG A 19 -13.50 2.27 -7.86
N LEU A 20 -12.57 1.37 -8.11
CA LEU A 20 -11.22 1.75 -8.46
C LEU A 20 -11.12 1.85 -9.98
N GLY A 21 -10.32 2.77 -10.45
CA GLY A 21 -10.10 2.92 -11.87
C GLY A 21 -8.80 3.62 -12.14
N LEU A 22 -8.13 3.23 -13.22
CA LEU A 22 -6.87 3.84 -13.59
C LEU A 22 -7.11 5.20 -14.22
N GLU A 23 -6.32 6.17 -13.80
CA GLU A 23 -6.33 7.49 -14.42
C GLU A 23 -5.39 7.46 -15.61
N PRO A 24 -5.87 7.82 -16.80
CA PRO A 24 -4.98 7.85 -17.96
C PRO A 24 -3.92 8.93 -17.77
N GLY A 25 -2.70 8.59 -18.09
CA GLY A 25 -1.63 9.57 -18.19
C GLY A 25 -0.84 9.87 -16.94
N ASN A 26 -1.41 9.73 -15.75
CA ASN A 26 -0.66 10.07 -14.54
C ASN A 26 -0.34 8.86 -13.65
N GLY A 27 -0.81 7.68 -14.02
CA GLY A 27 -0.49 6.47 -13.27
C GLY A 27 -1.18 6.34 -11.93
N LEU A 28 -2.23 7.12 -11.70
CA LEU A 28 -2.93 7.10 -10.42
C LEU A 28 -4.18 6.23 -10.47
N LEU A 29 -4.56 5.73 -9.32
CA LEU A 29 -5.75 4.90 -9.18
C LEU A 29 -6.85 5.72 -8.52
N ARG A 30 -7.95 5.95 -9.26
CA ARG A 30 -9.11 6.61 -8.68
C ARG A 30 -9.70 5.71 -7.61
N GLY A 31 -10.10 6.32 -6.50
CA GLY A 31 -10.64 5.57 -5.36
C GLY A 31 -9.59 5.22 -4.32
N ALA A 32 -8.31 5.42 -4.63
CA ALA A 32 -7.26 5.21 -3.65
C ALA A 32 -6.94 6.52 -2.94
N ARG A 33 -6.57 6.42 -1.67
CA ARG A 33 -6.04 7.56 -0.95
C ARG A 33 -4.62 7.78 -1.43
N GLN A 34 -4.32 8.98 -1.88
CA GLN A 34 -3.00 9.29 -2.42
C GLN A 34 -2.08 9.80 -1.31
N LEU A 35 -0.98 9.11 -1.10
CA LEU A 35 0.04 9.53 -0.15
C LEU A 35 1.41 9.30 -0.79
N PRO A 36 1.88 10.25 -1.61
CA PRO A 36 3.10 10.05 -2.40
C PRO A 36 4.33 9.75 -1.57
N SER A 37 5.04 8.71 -1.93
CA SER A 37 6.33 8.35 -1.36
C SER A 37 7.45 8.90 -2.22
N PRO A 38 8.52 9.44 -1.63
CA PRO A 38 9.69 9.83 -2.39
C PRO A 38 10.57 8.63 -2.79
N ASN A 39 10.26 7.45 -2.24
CA ASN A 39 11.09 6.26 -2.44
C ASN A 39 10.70 5.55 -3.73
N CYS A 40 10.91 6.23 -4.84
CA CYS A 40 10.60 5.71 -6.16
C CYS A 40 11.49 6.38 -7.19
N ASP A 41 11.55 5.80 -8.37
CA ASP A 41 12.28 6.38 -9.50
C ASP A 41 11.63 5.92 -10.81
N ASP A 42 12.24 6.26 -11.91
CA ASP A 42 11.72 5.89 -13.21
C ASP A 42 11.98 4.42 -13.48
N ARG A 43 11.05 3.77 -14.17
CA ARG A 43 11.27 2.40 -14.61
C ARG A 43 12.36 2.37 -15.66
N PRO A 44 13.26 1.38 -15.58
CA PRO A 44 14.31 1.26 -16.58
C PRO A 44 13.71 1.13 -17.99
N GLY A 45 14.21 1.94 -18.92
CA GLY A 45 13.76 1.86 -20.30
C GLY A 45 12.32 2.24 -20.54
N GLY A 46 11.64 2.80 -19.56
CA GLY A 46 10.24 3.19 -19.72
C GLY A 46 9.27 2.04 -19.91
N VAL A 47 9.64 0.84 -19.44
CA VAL A 47 8.78 -0.33 -19.62
C VAL A 47 7.49 -0.21 -18.84
N ALA A 48 6.42 -0.75 -19.43
CA ALA A 48 5.13 -0.79 -18.76
C ALA A 48 5.09 -1.96 -17.75
N PRO A 49 4.25 -1.86 -16.72
CA PRO A 49 4.07 -2.97 -15.79
C PRO A 49 3.47 -4.17 -16.52
N GLU A 50 4.00 -5.33 -16.23
CA GLU A 50 3.51 -6.58 -16.83
C GLU A 50 3.13 -7.62 -15.80
N LEU A 51 3.46 -7.36 -14.53
CA LEU A 51 3.26 -8.33 -13.47
C LEU A 51 2.80 -7.62 -12.21
N VAL A 52 1.91 -8.25 -11.48
CA VAL A 52 1.47 -7.77 -10.16
C VAL A 52 2.06 -8.70 -9.12
N VAL A 53 2.77 -8.12 -8.15
CA VAL A 53 3.34 -8.87 -7.04
C VAL A 53 2.59 -8.47 -5.77
N ILE A 54 2.10 -9.46 -5.06
CA ILE A 54 1.34 -9.24 -3.83
C ILE A 54 2.07 -9.92 -2.69
N HIS A 55 2.34 -9.17 -1.63
CA HIS A 55 2.93 -9.75 -0.43
C HIS A 55 2.38 -9.05 0.81
N GLY A 56 2.53 -9.70 1.96
CA GLY A 56 2.00 -9.16 3.20
C GLY A 56 2.93 -8.15 3.83
N ILE A 57 2.35 -7.28 4.63
CA ILE A 57 3.12 -6.33 5.43
C ILE A 57 2.33 -6.01 6.69
N SER A 58 3.04 -5.91 7.80
CA SER A 58 2.47 -5.41 9.04
C SER A 58 3.55 -4.67 9.80
N LEU A 59 3.15 -3.61 10.52
CA LEU A 59 4.13 -2.78 11.21
C LEU A 59 3.51 -2.17 12.47
N PRO A 60 3.97 -2.53 13.67
CA PRO A 60 5.02 -3.55 13.93
C PRO A 60 4.58 -4.93 13.47
N PRO A 61 5.49 -5.89 13.40
CA PRO A 61 5.14 -7.23 12.93
C PRO A 61 3.93 -7.80 13.66
N GLY A 62 2.97 -8.31 12.90
CA GLY A 62 1.75 -8.86 13.43
C GLY A 62 0.67 -7.85 13.78
N LYS A 63 0.95 -6.55 13.66
CA LYS A 63 -0.02 -5.50 13.94
C LYS A 63 -0.50 -4.89 12.64
N PHE A 64 -1.82 -4.81 12.47
CA PHE A 64 -2.42 -4.29 11.25
C PHE A 64 -3.18 -3.01 11.57
N GLY A 65 -3.24 -2.11 10.61
CA GLY A 65 -3.85 -0.81 10.83
C GLY A 65 -2.84 0.19 11.38
N GLY A 66 -3.30 1.40 11.64
CA GLY A 66 -2.45 2.47 12.14
C GLY A 66 -1.62 3.13 11.05
N PRO A 67 -0.80 4.11 11.41
CA PRO A 67 -0.11 4.95 10.45
C PRO A 67 1.33 4.53 10.12
N HIS A 68 1.81 3.42 10.69
CA HIS A 68 3.25 3.14 10.65
C HIS A 68 3.77 2.80 9.27
N ILE A 69 2.98 2.11 8.45
CA ILE A 69 3.39 1.79 7.08
C ILE A 69 3.46 3.09 6.27
N ASP A 70 2.47 3.97 6.43
CA ASP A 70 2.49 5.27 5.77
C ASP A 70 3.74 6.04 6.18
N HIS A 71 4.07 6.01 7.46
CA HIS A 71 5.26 6.71 7.97
C HIS A 71 6.54 6.12 7.40
N LEU A 72 6.63 4.79 7.31
CA LEU A 72 7.82 4.15 6.75
C LEU A 72 8.01 4.54 5.30
N PHE A 73 6.95 4.48 4.52
CA PHE A 73 7.05 4.73 3.07
C PHE A 73 7.24 6.22 2.74
N THR A 74 7.00 7.09 3.69
CA THR A 74 7.25 8.53 3.52
C THR A 74 8.44 9.02 4.34
N ASN A 75 9.23 8.10 4.90
CA ASN A 75 10.49 8.39 5.60
C ASN A 75 10.31 9.21 6.88
N VAL A 76 9.19 9.03 7.55
CA VAL A 76 8.93 9.74 8.81
C VAL A 76 8.62 8.78 9.97
N LEU A 77 8.97 7.51 9.83
CA LEU A 77 8.77 6.55 10.90
C LEU A 77 9.64 6.92 12.09
N ASP A 78 9.02 7.01 13.27
CA ASP A 78 9.74 7.36 14.49
C ASP A 78 10.46 6.10 15.02
N PRO A 79 11.80 6.11 15.04
CA PRO A 79 12.54 4.94 15.54
C PRO A 79 12.29 4.66 17.01
N ALA A 80 11.79 5.63 17.76
CA ALA A 80 11.50 5.44 19.18
C ALA A 80 10.11 4.86 19.42
N GLY A 81 9.29 4.74 18.39
CA GLY A 81 7.91 4.30 18.54
C GLY A 81 7.75 2.82 18.84
N HIS A 82 8.74 2.03 18.54
CA HIS A 82 8.75 0.59 18.81
C HIS A 82 10.17 0.08 18.60
N ASP A 83 10.56 -0.94 19.33
CA ASP A 83 11.93 -1.48 19.21
C ASP A 83 12.26 -1.90 17.79
N TYR A 84 11.31 -2.52 17.11
CA TYR A 84 11.51 -2.95 15.74
C TYR A 84 11.77 -1.78 14.80
N PHE A 85 11.25 -0.61 15.11
CA PHE A 85 11.38 0.56 14.23
C PHE A 85 12.80 1.11 14.19
N ARG A 86 13.60 0.85 15.21
CA ARG A 86 14.98 1.32 15.19
C ARG A 86 15.76 0.76 14.03
N ASP A 87 15.46 -0.51 13.68
CA ASP A 87 16.21 -1.19 12.64
C ASP A 87 15.74 -0.81 11.24
N ILE A 88 14.53 -0.30 11.11
CA ILE A 88 13.95 -0.07 9.80
C ILE A 88 13.66 1.40 9.49
N ALA A 89 13.70 2.29 10.48
CA ALA A 89 13.33 3.69 10.27
C ALA A 89 14.19 4.39 9.22
N GLY A 90 15.41 3.92 9.01
CA GLY A 90 16.30 4.49 8.00
C GLY A 90 16.17 3.88 6.62
N LEU A 91 15.34 2.87 6.47
CA LEU A 91 15.17 2.22 5.17
C LEU A 91 14.37 3.09 4.23
N LYS A 92 14.79 3.13 2.99
CA LYS A 92 14.04 3.85 1.96
C LYS A 92 13.33 2.84 1.10
N VAL A 93 12.09 2.57 1.47
CA VAL A 93 11.27 1.54 0.84
C VAL A 93 9.89 2.09 0.53
N SER A 94 9.21 1.46 -0.41
CA SER A 94 7.83 1.78 -0.74
C SER A 94 7.18 0.63 -1.48
N SER A 95 5.88 0.77 -1.70
CA SER A 95 5.15 -0.06 -2.63
C SER A 95 4.24 0.85 -3.44
N HIS A 96 3.68 0.33 -4.52
CA HIS A 96 2.70 1.12 -5.28
C HIS A 96 1.44 1.31 -4.45
N PHE A 97 0.95 0.24 -3.85
CA PHE A 97 -0.31 0.25 -3.10
C PHE A 97 -0.21 -0.48 -1.79
N LEU A 98 -1.06 -0.10 -0.86
CA LEU A 98 -1.36 -0.89 0.33
C LEU A 98 -2.87 -1.10 0.36
N ILE A 99 -3.30 -2.32 0.57
CA ILE A 99 -4.70 -2.63 0.78
C ILE A 99 -4.85 -2.96 2.26
N ARG A 100 -5.56 -2.10 2.96
CA ARG A 100 -5.77 -2.29 4.39
C ARG A 100 -6.85 -3.30 4.65
N ARG A 101 -6.89 -3.83 5.85
CA ARG A 101 -7.92 -4.80 6.23
C ARG A 101 -9.32 -4.22 6.22
N THR A 102 -9.45 -2.91 6.27
CA THR A 102 -10.74 -2.23 6.14
C THR A 102 -11.22 -2.18 4.71
N GLY A 103 -10.36 -2.50 3.75
CA GLY A 103 -10.66 -2.33 2.34
C GLY A 103 -10.17 -1.02 1.76
N GLU A 104 -9.62 -0.14 2.59
CA GLU A 104 -9.04 1.10 2.08
C GLU A 104 -7.80 0.80 1.25
N VAL A 105 -7.70 1.45 0.10
CA VAL A 105 -6.52 1.34 -0.75
C VAL A 105 -5.75 2.65 -0.65
N VAL A 106 -4.46 2.55 -0.39
CA VAL A 106 -3.56 3.71 -0.34
C VAL A 106 -2.57 3.55 -1.47
N GLN A 107 -2.36 4.60 -2.24
CA GLN A 107 -1.35 4.59 -3.29
C GLN A 107 -0.19 5.49 -2.92
N TYR A 108 1.02 4.95 -2.99
CA TYR A 108 2.24 5.68 -2.66
C TYR A 108 3.06 6.03 -3.89
N VAL A 109 2.96 5.23 -4.94
CA VAL A 109 3.78 5.41 -6.14
C VAL A 109 2.90 5.23 -7.37
N PRO A 110 2.98 6.13 -8.35
CA PRO A 110 2.23 5.97 -9.59
C PRO A 110 2.69 4.73 -10.36
N PHE A 111 1.80 4.14 -11.14
CA PHE A 111 2.10 2.92 -11.89
C PHE A 111 3.29 3.02 -12.81
N HIS A 112 3.51 4.17 -13.39
CA HIS A 112 4.58 4.33 -14.38
C HIS A 112 5.95 4.50 -13.73
N ARG A 113 6.02 4.61 -12.40
CA ARG A 113 7.27 4.70 -11.68
C ARG A 113 7.58 3.40 -10.96
N ARG A 114 8.83 3.22 -10.59
CA ARG A 114 9.27 2.03 -9.87
C ARG A 114 9.23 2.30 -8.38
N ALA A 115 8.48 1.49 -7.64
CA ALA A 115 8.50 1.53 -6.19
C ALA A 115 9.72 0.73 -5.69
N TRP A 116 10.23 1.10 -4.53
CA TRP A 116 11.42 0.44 -3.95
C TRP A 116 10.98 -0.56 -2.88
N HIS A 117 10.38 -1.67 -3.28
CA HIS A 117 9.84 -2.61 -2.31
C HIS A 117 10.91 -3.35 -1.51
N ALA A 118 12.11 -3.43 -2.03
CA ALA A 118 13.25 -4.06 -1.35
C ALA A 118 14.37 -3.06 -1.07
N GLY A 119 14.07 -1.77 -1.18
CA GLY A 119 15.03 -0.70 -1.02
C GLY A 119 15.54 -0.18 -2.35
N GLN A 120 16.39 0.83 -2.27
CA GLN A 120 16.91 1.53 -3.43
C GLN A 120 17.82 0.64 -4.27
#